data_092fa61c01454909cd317eb486fb2d0f
#
_entry.id   092fa61c01454909cd317eb486fb2d0f
#
_cell.length_a   1.000
_cell.length_b   1.000
_cell.length_c   1.000
_cell.angle_alpha   90.00
_cell.angle_beta   90.00
_cell.angle_gamma   90.00
#
_symmetry.space_group_name_H-M   'P 1'
#
loop_
_entity.id
_entity.type
_entity.pdbx_description
1 polymer ?
#
loop_
_entity_poly.entity_id
_entity_poly.type
_entity_poly.pdbx_seq_one_letter_code
_entity_poly.pdbx_strand_id
1 'polypeptide(L)'
;MIKKIFCKKKLYALIIPKKFTKTGINFFTPGEYSQQIGYINYKKGHKIIPHIHKKVSRIIYQTNEVLFIKKGKIRIDFFEDNLKKKYFGSKILKTGDTILIAKGGHGFKNSNTFVLEKYHNCNYPNSRNFWV
;
A
#
# COMPACT_ATOMS: atom_id res chain seq x y z
N MET A 1 9.42 11.37 5.49
CA MET A 1 8.11 11.91 5.04
C MET A 1 7.38 10.84 4.23
N ILE A 2 6.06 10.69 4.41
CA ILE A 2 5.19 9.84 3.60
C ILE A 2 5.17 10.37 2.16
N LYS A 3 5.20 9.48 1.18
CA LYS A 3 5.10 9.85 -0.25
C LYS A 3 3.76 9.39 -0.79
N LYS A 4 2.99 10.29 -1.39
CA LYS A 4 1.74 10.00 -2.07
C LYS A 4 1.94 10.12 -3.57
N ILE A 5 1.38 9.18 -4.33
CA ILE A 5 1.47 9.12 -5.78
C ILE A 5 0.07 9.37 -6.32
N PHE A 6 -0.07 10.41 -7.09
CA PHE A 6 -1.35 10.82 -7.70
C PHE A 6 -1.29 10.71 -9.21
N CYS A 7 -2.42 10.37 -9.81
CA CYS A 7 -2.67 10.54 -11.23
C CYS A 7 -4.05 11.16 -11.40
N LYS A 8 -4.15 12.27 -12.17
CA LYS A 8 -5.42 13.01 -12.39
C LYS A 8 -6.17 13.30 -11.08
N LYS A 9 -5.47 13.81 -10.06
CA LYS A 9 -5.98 14.13 -8.71
C LYS A 9 -6.46 12.92 -7.89
N LYS A 10 -6.34 11.69 -8.37
CA LYS A 10 -6.69 10.47 -7.63
C LYS A 10 -5.45 9.86 -6.99
N LEU A 11 -5.57 9.39 -5.74
CA LEU A 11 -4.50 8.70 -5.03
C LEU A 11 -4.34 7.29 -5.62
N TYR A 12 -3.17 6.98 -6.13
CA TYR A 12 -2.82 5.68 -6.71
C TYR A 12 -2.00 4.84 -5.73
N ALA A 13 -1.07 5.46 -5.03
CA ALA A 13 -0.30 4.76 -4.04
C ALA A 13 0.21 5.68 -2.92
N LEU A 14 0.55 5.06 -1.78
CA LEU A 14 1.10 5.71 -0.60
C LEU A 14 2.30 4.89 -0.12
N ILE A 15 3.45 5.54 0.05
CA ILE A 15 4.69 4.90 0.51
C ILE A 15 5.04 5.41 1.90
N ILE A 16 5.25 4.48 2.83
CA ILE A 16 5.81 4.71 4.15
C ILE A 16 7.27 4.26 4.10
N PRO A 17 8.24 5.19 4.03
CA PRO A 17 9.65 4.82 4.03
C PRO A 17 10.06 4.19 5.37
N LYS A 18 11.02 3.25 5.36
CA LYS A 18 11.59 2.63 6.56
C LYS A 18 11.94 3.63 7.66
N LYS A 19 12.54 4.75 7.28
CA LYS A 19 12.97 5.80 8.21
C LYS A 19 11.86 6.75 8.68
N PHE A 20 10.61 6.52 8.27
CA PHE A 20 9.49 7.34 8.73
C PHE A 20 9.29 7.13 10.22
N THR A 21 9.15 8.23 10.96
CA THR A 21 8.79 8.20 12.38
C THR A 21 7.86 9.37 12.69
N LYS A 22 6.84 9.10 13.50
CA LYS A 22 5.92 10.10 14.04
C LYS A 22 5.25 9.51 15.29
N THR A 23 5.19 10.26 16.37
CA THR A 23 4.59 9.79 17.62
C THR A 23 3.07 9.65 17.48
N GLY A 24 2.51 8.68 18.22
CA GLY A 24 1.07 8.43 18.30
C GLY A 24 0.58 7.49 17.20
N ILE A 25 -0.74 7.46 17.02
CA ILE A 25 -1.42 6.72 15.95
C ILE A 25 -1.66 7.68 14.79
N ASN A 26 -1.18 7.31 13.61
CA ASN A 26 -1.27 8.13 12.39
C ASN A 26 -1.80 7.29 11.24
N PHE A 27 -3.05 7.48 10.84
CA PHE A 27 -3.61 6.88 9.63
C PHE A 27 -3.34 7.75 8.42
N PHE A 28 -3.02 7.13 7.29
CA PHE A 28 -2.60 7.83 6.06
C PHE A 28 -3.55 7.65 4.89
N THR A 29 -4.47 6.70 5.00
CA THR A 29 -5.49 6.42 4.00
C THR A 29 -6.77 7.20 4.31
N PRO A 30 -7.54 7.58 3.27
CA PRO A 30 -8.89 8.14 3.45
C PRO A 30 -9.78 7.22 4.27
N GLY A 31 -10.64 7.79 5.11
CA GLY A 31 -11.51 7.03 6.03
C GLY A 31 -12.50 6.08 5.34
N GLU A 32 -12.87 6.40 4.10
CA GLU A 32 -13.75 5.60 3.26
C GLU A 32 -13.09 4.35 2.67
N TYR A 33 -11.76 4.22 2.75
CA TYR A 33 -11.08 3.02 2.25
C TYR A 33 -11.42 1.81 3.12
N SER A 34 -11.68 0.70 2.47
CA SER A 34 -11.97 -0.59 3.14
C SER A 34 -10.78 -1.12 3.96
N GLN A 35 -9.58 -0.74 3.55
CA GLN A 35 -8.33 -1.06 4.26
C GLN A 35 -7.63 0.23 4.66
N GLN A 36 -7.41 0.39 5.97
CA GLN A 36 -6.67 1.50 6.53
C GLN A 36 -5.20 1.11 6.72
N ILE A 37 -4.29 2.00 6.33
CA ILE A 37 -2.88 1.88 6.68
C ILE A 37 -2.48 3.01 7.61
N GLY A 38 -1.83 2.65 8.70
CA GLY A 38 -1.36 3.60 9.71
C GLY A 38 -0.01 3.22 10.27
N TYR A 39 0.52 4.13 11.04
CA TYR A 39 1.78 4.00 11.74
C TYR A 39 1.55 4.30 13.22
N ILE A 40 1.98 3.41 14.08
CA ILE A 40 1.84 3.54 15.53
C ILE A 40 3.23 3.61 16.14
N ASN A 41 3.48 4.64 16.93
CA ASN A 41 4.74 4.80 17.64
C ASN A 41 4.50 5.49 19.00
N TYR A 42 4.78 4.77 20.06
CA TYR A 42 4.67 5.25 21.42
C TYR A 42 5.94 4.99 22.22
N LYS A 43 6.16 5.78 23.25
CA LYS A 43 7.23 5.56 24.22
C LYS A 43 6.98 4.27 25.02
N LYS A 44 8.06 3.70 25.56
CA LYS A 44 7.99 2.54 26.48
C LYS A 44 6.99 2.82 27.62
N GLY A 45 6.15 1.85 27.94
CA GLY A 45 5.14 1.93 29.01
C GLY A 45 3.79 2.48 28.59
N HIS A 46 3.64 3.02 27.38
CA HIS A 46 2.33 3.41 26.87
C HIS A 46 1.42 2.19 26.69
N LYS A 47 0.19 2.28 27.18
CA LYS A 47 -0.81 1.21 27.05
C LYS A 47 -1.89 1.64 26.04
N ILE A 48 -2.14 0.82 25.07
CA ILE A 48 -3.32 0.94 24.21
C ILE A 48 -4.44 0.15 24.89
N ILE A 49 -5.55 0.83 25.19
CA ILE A 49 -6.69 0.18 25.87
C ILE A 49 -7.21 -0.95 24.97
N PRO A 50 -7.41 -2.17 25.54
CA PRO A 50 -8.01 -3.25 24.77
C PRO A 50 -9.37 -2.82 24.22
N HIS A 51 -9.59 -3.13 22.94
CA HIS A 51 -10.80 -2.76 22.23
C HIS A 51 -11.19 -3.83 21.22
N ILE A 52 -12.43 -3.79 20.79
CA ILE A 52 -12.96 -4.67 19.74
C ILE A 52 -13.37 -3.83 18.53
N HIS A 53 -13.20 -4.38 17.36
CA HIS A 53 -13.72 -3.79 16.14
C HIS A 53 -15.15 -4.25 15.91
N LYS A 54 -16.07 -3.29 15.79
CA LYS A 54 -17.48 -3.59 15.52
C LYS A 54 -17.63 -4.20 14.14
N LYS A 55 -18.53 -5.19 14.01
CA LYS A 55 -18.91 -5.69 12.69
C LYS A 55 -19.62 -4.60 11.91
N VAL A 56 -19.15 -4.35 10.70
CA VAL A 56 -19.76 -3.38 9.77
C VAL A 56 -19.88 -4.02 8.41
N SER A 57 -21.02 -3.82 7.76
CA SER A 57 -21.19 -4.18 6.36
C SER A 57 -20.56 -3.10 5.49
N ARG A 58 -19.72 -3.50 4.53
CA ARG A 58 -19.05 -2.58 3.61
C ARG A 58 -19.13 -3.10 2.19
N ILE A 59 -19.40 -2.20 1.25
CA ILE A 59 -19.25 -2.49 -0.18
C ILE A 59 -17.83 -2.12 -0.56
N ILE A 60 -17.10 -3.07 -1.15
CA ILE A 60 -15.71 -2.88 -1.57
C ILE A 60 -15.69 -2.66 -3.07
N TYR A 61 -15.37 -1.43 -3.48
CA TYR A 61 -15.25 -1.06 -4.90
C TYR A 61 -13.84 -1.22 -5.47
N GLN A 62 -12.83 -1.32 -4.61
CA GLN A 62 -11.43 -1.36 -5.02
C GLN A 62 -10.65 -2.38 -4.19
N THR A 63 -9.79 -3.12 -4.85
CA THR A 63 -8.78 -3.94 -4.19
C THR A 63 -7.58 -3.08 -3.86
N ASN A 64 -7.30 -2.95 -2.58
CA ASN A 64 -6.08 -2.34 -2.11
C ASN A 64 -5.04 -3.43 -1.87
N GLU A 65 -3.81 -3.15 -2.22
CA GLU A 65 -2.68 -4.06 -2.05
C GLU A 65 -1.61 -3.38 -1.20
N VAL A 66 -1.19 -4.03 -0.10
CA VAL A 66 -0.07 -3.57 0.72
C VAL A 66 1.12 -4.49 0.49
N LEU A 67 2.27 -3.89 0.19
CA LEU A 67 3.54 -4.59 0.04
C LEU A 67 4.53 -4.08 1.07
N PHE A 68 5.16 -4.99 1.78
CA PHE A 68 6.28 -4.72 2.67
C PHE A 68 7.56 -5.31 2.09
N ILE A 69 8.59 -4.49 1.91
CA ILE A 69 9.85 -4.94 1.33
C ILE A 69 10.75 -5.50 2.44
N LYS A 70 10.79 -6.81 2.54
CA LYS A 70 11.61 -7.51 3.57
C LYS A 70 13.08 -7.47 3.25
N LYS A 71 13.45 -7.59 1.95
CA LYS A 71 14.85 -7.62 1.52
C LYS A 71 14.99 -7.12 0.09
N GLY A 72 16.07 -6.40 -0.19
CA GLY A 72 16.46 -5.99 -1.53
C GLY A 72 15.88 -4.64 -1.97
N LYS A 73 15.80 -4.48 -3.28
CA LYS A 73 15.22 -3.31 -3.96
C LYS A 73 14.27 -3.77 -5.04
N ILE A 74 13.18 -3.05 -5.21
CA ILE A 74 12.22 -3.29 -6.28
C ILE A 74 11.81 -1.95 -6.88
N ARG A 75 11.72 -1.90 -8.20
CA ARG A 75 11.09 -0.80 -8.92
C ARG A 75 9.64 -1.16 -9.16
N ILE A 76 8.74 -0.23 -8.83
CA ILE A 76 7.32 -0.34 -9.12
C ILE A 76 6.99 0.68 -10.19
N ASP A 77 6.44 0.20 -11.31
CA ASP A 77 5.93 1.00 -12.41
C ASP A 77 4.43 1.19 -12.25
N PHE A 78 3.92 2.41 -12.49
CA PHE A 78 2.52 2.77 -12.34
C PHE A 78 1.89 3.09 -13.69
N PHE A 79 0.66 2.62 -13.87
CA PHE A 79 -0.12 2.78 -15.10
C PHE A 79 -1.51 3.34 -14.78
N GLU A 80 -2.04 4.16 -15.69
CA GLU A 80 -3.39 4.71 -15.56
C GLU A 80 -4.44 3.58 -15.47
N ASP A 81 -5.50 3.85 -14.71
CA ASP A 81 -6.66 2.98 -14.58
C ASP A 81 -7.63 3.20 -15.76
N ASN A 82 -7.19 2.77 -16.93
CA ASN A 82 -7.98 2.81 -18.16
C ASN A 82 -7.50 1.72 -19.14
N LEU A 83 -8.25 1.50 -20.20
CA LEU A 83 -7.96 0.49 -21.21
C LEU A 83 -6.59 0.66 -21.88
N LYS A 84 -6.12 1.91 -22.02
CA LYS A 84 -4.81 2.22 -22.63
C LYS A 84 -3.63 1.92 -21.71
N LYS A 85 -3.86 1.72 -20.40
CA LYS A 85 -2.81 1.37 -19.42
C LYS A 85 -1.56 2.24 -19.56
N LYS A 86 -1.74 3.55 -19.73
CA LYS A 86 -0.63 4.48 -19.98
C LYS A 86 0.28 4.55 -18.77
N TYR A 87 1.56 4.28 -18.97
CA TYR A 87 2.60 4.48 -17.97
C TYR A 87 2.70 5.95 -17.58
N PHE A 88 2.78 6.26 -16.28
CA PHE A 88 2.92 7.63 -15.81
C PHE A 88 4.04 7.83 -14.76
N GLY A 89 4.74 6.79 -14.38
CA GLY A 89 5.88 6.95 -13.49
C GLY A 89 6.27 5.69 -12.74
N SER A 90 7.38 5.77 -12.00
CA SER A 90 7.87 4.67 -11.19
C SER A 90 8.44 5.13 -9.85
N LYS A 91 8.57 4.20 -8.91
CA LYS A 91 9.28 4.38 -7.64
C LYS A 91 10.15 3.17 -7.34
N ILE A 92 11.31 3.44 -6.74
CA ILE A 92 12.18 2.40 -6.19
C ILE A 92 11.90 2.32 -4.69
N LEU A 93 11.58 1.12 -4.23
CA LEU A 93 11.44 0.77 -2.83
C LEU A 93 12.60 -0.11 -2.40
N LYS A 94 12.95 -0.02 -1.11
CA LYS A 94 14.08 -0.72 -0.49
C LYS A 94 13.60 -1.46 0.75
N THR A 95 14.45 -2.33 1.26
CA THR A 95 14.23 -3.06 2.53
C THR A 95 13.67 -2.15 3.62
N GLY A 96 12.52 -2.52 4.17
CA GLY A 96 11.80 -1.82 5.24
C GLY A 96 10.80 -0.76 4.76
N ASP A 97 10.75 -0.47 3.46
CA ASP A 97 9.69 0.38 2.91
C ASP A 97 8.38 -0.41 2.81
N THR A 98 7.27 0.29 3.04
CA THR A 98 5.91 -0.24 2.83
C THR A 98 5.19 0.62 1.80
N ILE A 99 4.43 0.00 0.92
CA ILE A 99 3.55 0.70 -0.02
C ILE A 99 2.14 0.14 0.05
N LEU A 100 1.15 1.02 0.06
CA LEU A 100 -0.23 0.72 -0.27
C LEU A 100 -0.47 1.14 -1.72
N ILE A 101 -0.94 0.22 -2.55
CA ILE A 101 -1.43 0.48 -3.90
C ILE A 101 -2.95 0.48 -3.82
N ALA A 102 -3.55 1.63 -4.09
CA ALA A 102 -4.98 1.84 -3.93
C ALA A 102 -5.75 1.77 -5.25
N LYS A 103 -5.06 2.03 -6.37
CA LYS A 103 -5.72 2.16 -7.67
C LYS A 103 -4.74 2.01 -8.82
N GLY A 104 -5.30 1.70 -9.99
CA GLY A 104 -4.59 1.64 -11.27
C GLY A 104 -3.74 0.40 -11.45
N GLY A 105 -3.09 0.33 -12.59
CA GLY A 105 -2.17 -0.74 -12.91
C GLY A 105 -0.81 -0.54 -12.29
N HIS A 106 -0.16 -1.62 -11.95
CA HIS A 106 1.22 -1.59 -11.50
C HIS A 106 1.99 -2.82 -11.98
N GLY A 107 3.29 -2.66 -12.13
CA GLY A 107 4.21 -3.73 -12.50
C GLY A 107 5.48 -3.64 -11.67
N PHE A 108 6.23 -4.73 -11.61
CA PHE A 108 7.44 -4.82 -10.83
C PHE A 108 8.63 -5.12 -11.74
N LYS A 109 9.72 -4.38 -11.52
CA LYS A 109 11.03 -4.65 -12.14
C LYS A 109 12.10 -4.68 -11.07
N ASN A 110 12.96 -5.67 -11.14
CA ASN A 110 14.11 -5.80 -10.23
C ASN A 110 15.33 -6.25 -11.02
N SER A 111 16.50 -5.79 -10.60
CA SER A 111 17.78 -6.25 -11.09
C SER A 111 18.44 -7.30 -10.18
N ASN A 112 17.93 -7.48 -8.97
CA ASN A 112 18.47 -8.35 -7.93
C ASN A 112 17.37 -9.11 -7.19
N THR A 113 17.74 -10.15 -6.46
CA THR A 113 16.81 -10.88 -5.58
C THR A 113 16.16 -9.95 -4.57
N PHE A 114 14.86 -10.08 -4.42
CA PHE A 114 14.08 -9.37 -3.41
C PHE A 114 13.09 -10.32 -2.73
N VAL A 115 12.65 -9.95 -1.52
CA VAL A 115 11.61 -10.64 -0.77
C VAL A 115 10.61 -9.60 -0.31
N LEU A 116 9.33 -9.84 -0.59
CA LEU A 116 8.24 -8.99 -0.13
C LEU A 116 7.13 -9.82 0.51
N GLU A 117 6.38 -9.19 1.40
CA GLU A 117 5.10 -9.69 1.90
C GLU A 117 3.98 -8.87 1.29
N LYS A 118 2.90 -9.53 0.93
CA LYS A 118 1.79 -8.96 0.18
C LYS A 118 0.47 -9.25 0.90
N TYR A 119 -0.34 -8.20 1.07
CA TYR A 119 -1.64 -8.27 1.73
C TYR A 119 -2.71 -7.63 0.84
N HIS A 120 -3.85 -8.28 0.70
CA HIS A 120 -5.01 -7.80 -0.04
C HIS A 120 -6.22 -7.67 0.89
N ASN A 121 -7.14 -6.78 0.55
CA ASN A 121 -8.41 -6.62 1.26
C ASN A 121 -9.56 -7.47 0.69
N CYS A 122 -9.28 -8.35 -0.24
CA CYS A 122 -10.26 -9.28 -0.79
C CYS A 122 -9.62 -10.64 -1.08
N ASN A 123 -10.45 -11.69 -1.04
CA ASN A 123 -10.04 -13.03 -1.46
C ASN A 123 -10.11 -13.11 -2.98
N TYR A 124 -8.96 -13.30 -3.63
CA TYR A 124 -8.92 -13.64 -5.04
C TYR A 124 -8.82 -15.14 -5.20
N PRO A 125 -9.79 -15.79 -5.86
CA PRO A 125 -9.56 -17.14 -6.34
C PRO A 125 -8.53 -17.07 -7.47
N ASN A 126 -7.35 -17.65 -7.23
CA ASN A 126 -6.27 -17.88 -8.20
C ASN A 126 -5.95 -16.73 -9.18
N SER A 127 -5.02 -15.90 -8.77
CA SER A 127 -4.55 -14.71 -9.48
C SER A 127 -3.65 -14.99 -10.69
N ARG A 128 -4.02 -15.87 -11.63
CA ARG A 128 -3.14 -16.09 -12.76
C ARG A 128 -3.29 -15.11 -13.92
N ASN A 129 -4.33 -14.29 -14.02
CA ASN A 129 -4.51 -13.42 -15.18
C ASN A 129 -5.24 -12.12 -14.82
N PHE A 130 -4.54 -11.17 -14.22
CA PHE A 130 -5.07 -9.82 -14.03
C PHE A 130 -4.78 -8.84 -15.17
N TRP A 131 -4.10 -9.29 -16.19
CA TRP A 131 -3.75 -8.48 -17.35
C TRP A 131 -4.23 -9.18 -18.62
N VAL A 132 -5.49 -9.10 -18.85
CA VAL A 132 -6.05 -9.36 -20.17
C VAL A 132 -6.41 -8.02 -20.81
#